data_241a9aaa682754b38b79a8923ad94d66
#
_entry.id   241a9aaa682754b38b79a8923ad94d66
#
_cell.length_a   1.000
_cell.length_b   1.000
_cell.length_c   1.000
_cell.angle_alpha   90.00
_cell.angle_beta   90.00
_cell.angle_gamma   90.00
#
_symmetry.space_group_name_H-M   'P 1'
#
loop_
_entity.id
_entity.type
_entity.pdbx_description
1 polymer ?
#
loop_
_entity_poly.entity_id
_entity_poly.type
_entity_poly.pdbx_seq_one_letter_code
_entity_poly.pdbx_strand_id
1 'polypeptide(L)'
;MDRVYQLSLIVHIFSAIVLVGSMFFNVAILTPALNRIPPAQSAAVADKVGAGLRVAGPASLLLLGLTGFMRLYDLGVLGVFFTVDFLTDSWKLAVPLWLMFISWLLLAITGTLSAIWYEKVLARKLPYSAGLRDLEERRAAQEKISGYQERLNLVNTTLGGLAALGGALFSSGLLN
;
A
#
# COMPACT_ATOMS: atom_id res chain seq x y z
N MET A 1 -21.36 -22.91 1.01
CA MET A 1 -20.14 -22.08 0.89
C MET A 1 -19.01 -22.82 1.54
N ASP A 2 -17.94 -23.08 0.78
CA ASP A 2 -16.80 -23.81 1.30
C ASP A 2 -16.08 -23.01 2.40
N ARG A 3 -15.60 -23.72 3.43
CA ARG A 3 -14.85 -23.10 4.55
C ARG A 3 -13.64 -22.31 4.05
N VAL A 4 -13.04 -22.75 2.95
CA VAL A 4 -11.89 -22.08 2.29
C VAL A 4 -12.28 -20.71 1.76
N TYR A 5 -13.44 -20.61 1.12
CA TYR A 5 -13.97 -19.31 0.63
C TYR A 5 -14.19 -18.33 1.77
N GLN A 6 -14.81 -18.76 2.86
CA GLN A 6 -15.06 -17.89 4.03
C GLN A 6 -13.75 -17.42 4.66
N LEU A 7 -12.77 -18.32 4.79
CA LEU A 7 -11.47 -17.98 5.34
C LEU A 7 -10.72 -16.99 4.44
N SER A 8 -10.71 -17.22 3.12
CA SER A 8 -10.08 -16.29 2.17
C SER A 8 -10.70 -14.90 2.22
N LEU A 9 -12.02 -14.80 2.38
CA LEU A 9 -12.74 -13.54 2.54
C LEU A 9 -12.33 -12.81 3.83
N ILE A 10 -12.27 -13.53 4.95
CA ILE A 10 -11.85 -12.93 6.24
C ILE A 10 -10.41 -12.41 6.14
N VAL A 11 -9.49 -13.21 5.60
CA VAL A 11 -8.09 -12.82 5.41
C VAL A 11 -7.99 -11.61 4.48
N HIS A 12 -8.75 -11.59 3.38
CA HIS A 12 -8.79 -10.48 2.44
C HIS A 12 -9.22 -9.17 3.10
N ILE A 13 -10.37 -9.19 3.80
CA ILE A 13 -10.91 -8.02 4.49
C ILE A 13 -9.94 -7.54 5.57
N PHE A 14 -9.41 -8.45 6.38
CA PHE A 14 -8.48 -8.09 7.45
C PHE A 14 -7.19 -7.45 6.90
N SER A 15 -6.65 -8.03 5.83
CA SER A 15 -5.48 -7.48 5.14
C SER A 15 -5.76 -6.09 4.54
N ALA A 16 -6.96 -5.87 4.00
CA ALA A 16 -7.38 -4.57 3.50
C ALA A 16 -7.47 -3.53 4.62
N ILE A 17 -8.05 -3.89 5.77
CA ILE A 17 -8.14 -3.02 6.94
C ILE A 17 -6.73 -2.63 7.43
N VAL A 18 -5.82 -3.60 7.55
CA VAL A 18 -4.44 -3.33 7.99
C VAL A 18 -3.72 -2.44 6.99
N LEU A 19 -3.78 -2.73 5.70
CA LEU A 19 -3.08 -1.97 4.67
C LEU A 19 -3.62 -0.55 4.55
N VAL A 20 -4.93 -0.40 4.29
CA VAL A 20 -5.57 0.90 4.07
C VAL A 20 -5.57 1.72 5.37
N GLY A 21 -5.89 1.11 6.49
CA GLY A 21 -5.88 1.76 7.81
C GLY A 21 -4.51 2.30 8.19
N SER A 22 -3.43 1.54 7.92
CA SER A 22 -2.06 2.00 8.19
C SER A 22 -1.66 3.20 7.32
N MET A 23 -2.09 3.26 6.06
CA MET A 23 -1.85 4.39 5.17
C MET A 23 -2.56 5.65 5.65
N PHE A 24 -3.86 5.55 5.98
CA PHE A 24 -4.63 6.66 6.55
C PHE A 24 -4.05 7.12 7.88
N PHE A 25 -3.72 6.20 8.77
CA PHE A 25 -3.08 6.51 10.05
C PHE A 25 -1.78 7.28 9.85
N ASN A 26 -0.94 6.86 8.91
CA ASN A 26 0.33 7.51 8.64
C ASN A 26 0.14 8.97 8.16
N VAL A 27 -0.73 9.18 7.17
CA VAL A 27 -0.93 10.51 6.58
C VAL A 27 -1.77 11.43 7.47
N ALA A 28 -2.86 10.93 8.04
CA ALA A 28 -3.82 11.77 8.77
C ALA A 28 -3.47 12.00 10.25
N ILE A 29 -2.72 11.08 10.86
CA ILE A 29 -2.46 11.12 12.31
C ILE A 29 -0.96 11.20 12.60
N LEU A 30 -0.17 10.24 12.11
CA LEU A 30 1.22 10.12 12.49
C LEU A 30 2.06 11.29 11.97
N THR A 31 1.99 11.61 10.69
CA THR A 31 2.77 12.70 10.08
C THR A 31 2.48 14.06 10.73
N PRO A 32 1.22 14.49 10.91
CA PRO A 32 0.92 15.72 11.63
C PRO A 32 1.38 15.73 13.10
N ALA A 33 1.31 14.57 13.79
CA ALA A 33 1.77 14.45 15.16
C ALA A 33 3.30 14.60 15.27
N LEU A 34 4.04 13.96 14.36
CA LEU A 34 5.50 14.03 14.29
C LEU A 34 6.02 15.45 14.03
N ASN A 35 5.28 16.24 13.26
CA ASN A 35 5.64 17.64 12.98
C ASN A 35 5.48 18.58 14.19
N ARG A 36 4.85 18.13 15.29
CA ARG A 36 4.60 18.91 16.51
C ARG A 36 5.56 18.60 17.65
N ILE A 37 6.46 17.64 17.49
CA ILE A 37 7.42 17.22 18.50
C ILE A 37 8.86 17.50 18.04
N PRO A 38 9.84 17.59 18.99
CA PRO A 38 11.23 17.84 18.64
C PRO A 38 11.80 16.82 17.64
N PRO A 39 12.64 17.25 16.68
CA PRO A 39 13.11 16.40 15.58
C PRO A 39 13.74 15.06 16.00
N ALA A 40 14.50 15.06 17.12
CA ALA A 40 15.13 13.84 17.62
C ALA A 40 14.10 12.79 18.10
N GLN A 41 13.03 13.24 18.75
CA GLN A 41 11.94 12.37 19.20
C GLN A 41 11.08 11.92 17.99
N SER A 42 10.80 12.84 17.07
CA SER A 42 10.09 12.56 15.83
C SER A 42 10.79 11.45 15.04
N ALA A 43 12.11 11.54 14.85
CA ALA A 43 12.88 10.53 14.15
C ALA A 43 12.83 9.16 14.85
N ALA A 44 12.93 9.12 16.17
CA ALA A 44 12.87 7.88 16.94
C ALA A 44 11.50 7.19 16.84
N VAL A 45 10.40 7.96 16.91
CA VAL A 45 9.04 7.44 16.73
C VAL A 45 8.81 6.96 15.31
N ALA A 46 9.21 7.78 14.31
CA ALA A 46 9.07 7.43 12.88
C ALA A 46 9.82 6.13 12.55
N ASP A 47 11.01 5.93 13.09
CA ASP A 47 11.77 4.69 12.85
C ASP A 47 11.08 3.45 13.45
N LYS A 48 10.58 3.56 14.69
CA LYS A 48 9.87 2.46 15.37
C LYS A 48 8.57 2.08 14.65
N VAL A 49 7.74 3.07 14.32
CA VAL A 49 6.49 2.84 13.59
C VAL A 49 6.79 2.34 12.17
N GLY A 50 7.74 2.96 11.48
CA GLY A 50 8.17 2.57 10.15
C GLY A 50 8.68 1.13 10.10
N ALA A 51 9.38 0.65 11.13
CA ALA A 51 9.81 -0.74 11.22
C ALA A 51 8.64 -1.73 11.19
N GLY A 52 7.57 -1.45 11.93
CA GLY A 52 6.34 -2.25 11.91
C GLY A 52 5.64 -2.22 10.54
N LEU A 53 5.50 -1.03 9.96
CA LEU A 53 4.84 -0.85 8.67
C LEU A 53 5.60 -1.50 7.50
N ARG A 54 6.93 -1.56 7.56
CA ARG A 54 7.77 -2.25 6.56
C ARG A 54 7.51 -3.76 6.50
N VAL A 55 6.97 -4.36 7.55
CA VAL A 55 6.57 -5.77 7.58
C VAL A 55 5.08 -5.91 7.28
N ALA A 56 4.24 -5.18 7.99
CA ALA A 56 2.78 -5.29 7.88
C ALA A 56 2.26 -4.91 6.48
N GLY A 57 2.82 -3.86 5.86
CA GLY A 57 2.42 -3.39 4.53
C GLY A 57 2.62 -4.44 3.44
N PRO A 58 3.85 -4.91 3.18
CA PRO A 58 4.09 -5.95 2.18
C PRO A 58 3.36 -7.27 2.46
N ALA A 59 3.27 -7.69 3.73
CA ALA A 59 2.54 -8.90 4.11
C ALA A 59 1.03 -8.77 3.77
N SER A 60 0.41 -7.64 4.12
CA SER A 60 -0.99 -7.37 3.80
C SER A 60 -1.22 -7.29 2.29
N LEU A 61 -0.31 -6.66 1.56
CA LEU A 61 -0.39 -6.51 0.10
C LEU A 61 -0.30 -7.88 -0.60
N LEU A 62 0.59 -8.75 -0.14
CA LEU A 62 0.74 -10.11 -0.66
C LEU A 62 -0.51 -10.96 -0.35
N LEU A 63 -1.02 -10.90 0.87
CA LEU A 63 -2.25 -11.61 1.25
C LEU A 63 -3.46 -11.12 0.45
N LEU A 64 -3.57 -9.81 0.20
CA LEU A 64 -4.62 -9.24 -0.66
C LEU A 64 -4.54 -9.77 -2.09
N GLY A 65 -3.35 -9.84 -2.67
CA GLY A 65 -3.15 -10.42 -4.00
C GLY A 65 -3.57 -11.88 -4.05
N LEU A 66 -3.03 -12.71 -3.16
CA LEU A 66 -3.35 -14.14 -3.11
C LEU A 66 -4.85 -14.40 -2.93
N THR A 67 -5.46 -13.77 -1.93
CA THR A 67 -6.89 -13.95 -1.66
C THR A 67 -7.77 -13.32 -2.74
N GLY A 68 -7.33 -12.23 -3.36
CA GLY A 68 -8.01 -11.60 -4.49
C GLY A 68 -8.08 -12.54 -5.70
N PHE A 69 -6.97 -13.16 -6.09
CA PHE A 69 -6.95 -14.15 -7.17
C PHE A 69 -7.78 -15.39 -6.84
N MET A 70 -7.74 -15.90 -5.60
CA MET A 70 -8.62 -16.99 -5.17
C MET A 70 -10.10 -16.61 -5.36
N ARG A 71 -10.49 -15.40 -5.02
CA ARG A 71 -11.87 -14.92 -5.17
C ARG A 71 -12.29 -14.77 -6.63
N LEU A 72 -11.41 -14.32 -7.53
CA LEU A 72 -11.69 -14.30 -8.96
C LEU A 72 -11.93 -15.72 -9.50
N TYR A 73 -11.17 -16.69 -8.99
CA TYR A 73 -11.37 -18.11 -9.33
C TYR A 73 -12.72 -18.62 -8.82
N ASP A 74 -13.05 -18.37 -7.56
CA ASP A 74 -14.32 -18.80 -6.93
C ASP A 74 -15.55 -18.16 -7.58
N LEU A 75 -15.41 -16.92 -8.09
CA LEU A 75 -16.45 -16.24 -8.88
C LEU A 75 -16.56 -16.79 -10.31
N GLY A 76 -15.66 -17.64 -10.74
CA GLY A 76 -15.63 -18.18 -12.10
C GLY A 76 -15.23 -17.17 -13.17
N VAL A 77 -14.73 -15.98 -12.77
CA VAL A 77 -14.40 -14.89 -13.72
C VAL A 77 -12.91 -14.80 -14.06
N LEU A 78 -12.06 -15.60 -13.42
CA LEU A 78 -10.60 -15.51 -13.60
C LEU A 78 -10.18 -15.65 -15.07
N GLY A 79 -10.81 -16.57 -15.81
CA GLY A 79 -10.49 -16.82 -17.22
C GLY A 79 -10.88 -15.70 -18.18
N VAL A 80 -11.88 -14.89 -17.81
CA VAL A 80 -12.40 -13.80 -18.65
C VAL A 80 -12.02 -12.43 -18.12
N PHE A 81 -11.43 -12.35 -16.92
CA PHE A 81 -11.14 -11.10 -16.21
C PHE A 81 -10.35 -10.10 -17.05
N PHE A 82 -9.42 -10.56 -17.88
CA PHE A 82 -8.57 -9.73 -18.73
C PHE A 82 -9.09 -9.56 -20.16
N THR A 83 -10.32 -9.99 -20.46
CA THR A 83 -10.93 -9.81 -21.78
C THR A 83 -11.72 -8.52 -21.87
N VAL A 84 -11.84 -7.98 -23.09
CA VAL A 84 -12.66 -6.78 -23.36
C VAL A 84 -14.12 -7.08 -23.12
N ASP A 85 -14.59 -8.27 -23.45
CA ASP A 85 -15.98 -8.70 -23.27
C ASP A 85 -16.42 -8.63 -21.80
N PHE A 86 -15.52 -8.97 -20.87
CA PHE A 86 -15.81 -8.85 -19.45
C PHE A 86 -16.07 -7.39 -19.03
N LEU A 87 -15.33 -6.45 -19.62
CA LEU A 87 -15.47 -5.02 -19.32
C LEU A 87 -16.78 -4.44 -19.94
N THR A 88 -17.19 -4.93 -21.10
CA THR A 88 -18.37 -4.42 -21.82
C THR A 88 -19.66 -5.08 -21.36
N ASP A 89 -19.69 -6.40 -21.28
CA ASP A 89 -20.92 -7.17 -21.01
C ASP A 89 -21.23 -7.29 -19.52
N SER A 90 -20.18 -7.25 -18.67
CA SER A 90 -20.29 -7.38 -17.22
C SER A 90 -19.76 -6.15 -16.49
N TRP A 91 -19.94 -4.95 -17.06
CA TRP A 91 -19.34 -3.72 -16.53
C TRP A 91 -19.63 -3.45 -15.06
N LYS A 92 -20.81 -3.80 -14.58
CA LYS A 92 -21.23 -3.63 -13.18
C LYS A 92 -20.35 -4.45 -12.20
N LEU A 93 -19.95 -5.63 -12.62
CA LEU A 93 -19.03 -6.50 -11.89
C LEU A 93 -17.59 -6.12 -12.16
N ALA A 94 -17.26 -5.80 -13.41
CA ALA A 94 -15.92 -5.52 -13.87
C ALA A 94 -15.35 -4.25 -13.23
N VAL A 95 -16.09 -3.15 -13.17
CA VAL A 95 -15.61 -1.86 -12.64
C VAL A 95 -15.07 -1.96 -11.21
N PRO A 96 -15.81 -2.48 -10.22
CA PRO A 96 -15.26 -2.59 -8.86
C PRO A 96 -14.09 -3.56 -8.76
N LEU A 97 -14.10 -4.67 -9.49
CA LEU A 97 -13.00 -5.64 -9.47
C LEU A 97 -11.73 -5.06 -10.10
N TRP A 98 -11.85 -4.37 -11.23
CA TRP A 98 -10.73 -3.69 -11.87
C TRP A 98 -10.20 -2.52 -11.03
N LEU A 99 -11.08 -1.77 -10.37
CA LEU A 99 -10.66 -0.70 -9.46
C LEU A 99 -9.79 -1.24 -8.32
N MET A 100 -10.20 -2.36 -7.71
CA MET A 100 -9.41 -3.03 -6.68
C MET A 100 -8.09 -3.57 -7.23
N PHE A 101 -8.13 -4.24 -8.40
CA PHE A 101 -6.94 -4.86 -9.00
C PHE A 101 -5.90 -3.82 -9.42
N ILE A 102 -6.30 -2.76 -10.12
CA ILE A 102 -5.38 -1.70 -10.56
C ILE A 102 -4.78 -0.98 -9.35
N SER A 103 -5.61 -0.65 -8.35
CA SER A 103 -5.12 -0.02 -7.12
C SER A 103 -4.11 -0.92 -6.40
N TRP A 104 -4.39 -2.21 -6.28
CA TRP A 104 -3.47 -3.17 -5.68
C TRP A 104 -2.15 -3.27 -6.46
N LEU A 105 -2.20 -3.34 -7.79
CA LEU A 105 -1.01 -3.42 -8.64
C LEU A 105 -0.14 -2.16 -8.50
N LEU A 106 -0.75 -0.98 -8.53
CA LEU A 106 -0.04 0.29 -8.36
C LEU A 106 0.56 0.40 -6.95
N LEU A 107 -0.15 -0.06 -5.91
CA LEU A 107 0.38 -0.13 -4.55
C LEU A 107 1.57 -1.08 -4.44
N ALA A 108 1.54 -2.22 -5.14
CA ALA A 108 2.66 -3.16 -5.18
C ALA A 108 3.90 -2.52 -5.84
N ILE A 109 3.71 -1.81 -6.95
CA ILE A 109 4.79 -1.11 -7.66
C ILE A 109 5.37 0.01 -6.79
N THR A 110 4.54 0.91 -6.29
CA THR A 110 4.98 2.07 -5.49
C THR A 110 5.58 1.66 -4.16
N GLY A 111 5.03 0.64 -3.50
CA GLY A 111 5.57 0.07 -2.27
C GLY A 111 6.95 -0.55 -2.47
N THR A 112 7.13 -1.30 -3.55
CA THR A 112 8.43 -1.90 -3.91
C THR A 112 9.47 -0.83 -4.22
N LEU A 113 9.10 0.20 -4.99
CA LEU A 113 10.00 1.33 -5.28
C LEU A 113 10.41 2.07 -4.00
N SER A 114 9.46 2.30 -3.09
CA SER A 114 9.73 2.93 -1.79
C SER A 114 10.69 2.10 -0.94
N ALA A 115 10.53 0.78 -0.92
CA ALA A 115 11.41 -0.13 -0.19
C ALA A 115 12.84 -0.11 -0.75
N ILE A 116 13.00 -0.16 -2.08
CA ILE A 116 14.29 -0.09 -2.75
C ILE A 116 15.01 1.24 -2.48
N TRP A 117 14.28 2.36 -2.51
CA TRP A 117 14.84 3.68 -2.22
C TRP A 117 15.28 3.80 -0.76
N TYR A 118 14.45 3.28 0.16
CA TYR A 118 14.81 3.26 1.56
C TYR A 118 16.12 2.50 1.80
N GLU A 119 16.26 1.28 1.28
CA GLU A 119 17.46 0.46 1.46
C GLU A 119 18.70 1.08 0.82
N LYS A 120 18.59 1.57 -0.42
CA LYS A 120 19.75 2.09 -1.16
C LYS A 120 20.28 3.41 -0.63
N VAL A 121 19.40 4.27 -0.09
CA VAL A 121 19.77 5.66 0.24
C VAL A 121 19.69 5.95 1.74
N LEU A 122 18.60 5.54 2.42
CA LEU A 122 18.39 5.90 3.82
C LEU A 122 19.05 4.91 4.79
N ALA A 123 19.02 3.63 4.49
CA ALA A 123 19.59 2.58 5.36
C ALA A 123 21.12 2.45 5.22
N ARG A 124 21.73 3.06 4.19
CA ARG A 124 23.18 2.97 3.97
C ARG A 124 23.93 3.65 5.11
N LYS A 125 24.66 2.85 5.90
CA LYS A 125 25.54 3.35 6.96
C LYS A 125 26.74 4.06 6.34
N LEU A 126 27.03 5.28 6.80
CA LEU A 126 28.27 5.95 6.45
C LEU A 126 29.43 5.32 7.23
N PRO A 127 30.61 5.20 6.62
CA PRO A 127 31.81 4.79 7.35
C PRO A 127 32.13 5.81 8.45
N TYR A 128 32.76 5.36 9.53
CA TYR A 128 33.13 6.24 10.65
C TYR A 128 34.08 7.39 10.23
N SER A 129 34.78 7.20 9.12
CA SER A 129 35.70 8.17 8.50
C SER A 129 35.01 9.13 7.51
N ALA A 130 33.70 9.15 7.43
CA ALA A 130 32.97 10.01 6.51
C ALA A 130 33.23 11.49 6.82
N GLY A 131 33.67 12.24 5.80
CA GLY A 131 33.94 13.66 5.90
C GLY A 131 32.64 14.51 5.87
N LEU A 132 32.80 15.83 6.09
CA LEU A 132 31.70 16.79 6.05
C LEU A 132 30.97 16.75 4.70
N ARG A 133 31.69 16.60 3.59
CA ARG A 133 31.15 16.51 2.24
C ARG A 133 30.21 15.30 2.09
N ASP A 134 30.59 14.14 2.60
CA ASP A 134 29.76 12.93 2.54
C ASP A 134 28.46 13.11 3.36
N LEU A 135 28.53 13.85 4.46
CA LEU A 135 27.37 14.19 5.29
C LEU A 135 26.42 15.15 4.58
N GLU A 136 26.95 16.14 3.88
CA GLU A 136 26.15 17.11 3.11
C GLU A 136 25.47 16.43 1.91
N GLU A 137 26.20 15.63 1.15
CA GLU A 137 25.64 14.86 0.04
C GLU A 137 24.53 13.91 0.52
N ARG A 138 24.69 13.28 1.68
CA ARG A 138 23.67 12.43 2.28
C ARG A 138 22.43 13.23 2.71
N ARG A 139 22.62 14.41 3.33
CA ARG A 139 21.49 15.28 3.70
C ARG A 139 20.69 15.71 2.47
N ALA A 140 21.35 16.16 1.42
CA ALA A 140 20.70 16.56 0.17
C ALA A 140 19.94 15.37 -0.47
N ALA A 141 20.51 14.18 -0.45
CA ALA A 141 19.83 12.98 -0.93
C ALA A 141 18.62 12.60 -0.05
N GLN A 142 18.72 12.74 1.27
CA GLN A 142 17.62 12.49 2.21
C GLN A 142 16.47 13.48 2.02
N GLU A 143 16.76 14.77 1.87
CA GLU A 143 15.74 15.81 1.62
C GLU A 143 15.00 15.56 0.31
N LYS A 144 15.73 15.23 -0.75
CA LYS A 144 15.12 14.90 -2.04
C LYS A 144 14.20 13.69 -1.96
N ILE A 145 14.62 12.63 -1.26
CA ILE A 145 13.82 11.41 -1.12
C ILE A 145 12.64 11.61 -0.20
N SER A 146 12.78 12.38 0.89
CA SER A 146 11.66 12.67 1.79
C SER A 146 10.51 13.35 1.06
N GLY A 147 10.80 14.30 0.17
CA GLY A 147 9.78 14.95 -0.66
C GLY A 147 9.06 13.98 -1.62
N TYR A 148 9.81 13.04 -2.23
CA TYR A 148 9.18 11.99 -3.05
C TYR A 148 8.35 11.03 -2.21
N GLN A 149 8.82 10.67 -1.02
CA GLN A 149 8.15 9.74 -0.13
C GLN A 149 6.83 10.30 0.41
N GLU A 150 6.78 11.59 0.71
CA GLU A 150 5.54 12.27 1.11
C GLU A 150 4.49 12.23 -0.02
N ARG A 151 4.89 12.52 -1.25
CA ARG A 151 4.01 12.42 -2.41
C ARG A 151 3.53 10.98 -2.66
N LEU A 152 4.44 10.01 -2.56
CA LEU A 152 4.09 8.59 -2.70
C LEU A 152 3.12 8.12 -1.61
N ASN A 153 3.30 8.58 -0.36
CA ASN A 153 2.38 8.27 0.72
C ASN A 153 0.97 8.80 0.44
N LEU A 154 0.85 10.00 -0.11
CA LEU A 154 -0.44 10.56 -0.51
C LEU A 154 -1.07 9.75 -1.65
N VAL A 155 -0.29 9.43 -2.69
CA VAL A 155 -0.74 8.59 -3.81
C VAL A 155 -1.19 7.22 -3.31
N ASN A 156 -0.39 6.57 -2.47
CA ASN A 156 -0.72 5.26 -1.91
C ASN A 156 -1.99 5.30 -1.04
N THR A 157 -2.18 6.36 -0.25
CA THR A 157 -3.39 6.53 0.56
C THR A 157 -4.62 6.70 -0.34
N THR A 158 -4.50 7.46 -1.43
CA THR A 158 -5.57 7.62 -2.42
C THR A 158 -5.89 6.29 -3.11
N LEU A 159 -4.88 5.54 -3.54
CA LEU A 159 -5.06 4.22 -4.15
C LEU A 159 -5.70 3.23 -3.16
N GLY A 160 -5.29 3.25 -1.90
CA GLY A 160 -5.92 2.45 -0.83
C GLY A 160 -7.40 2.79 -0.65
N GLY A 161 -7.74 4.09 -0.67
CA GLY A 161 -9.13 4.56 -0.63
C GLY A 161 -9.95 4.10 -1.85
N LEU A 162 -9.37 4.16 -3.04
CA LEU A 162 -10.01 3.67 -4.28
C LEU A 162 -10.22 2.15 -4.24
N ALA A 163 -9.26 1.39 -3.73
CA ALA A 163 -9.41 -0.06 -3.55
C ALA A 163 -10.54 -0.38 -2.55
N ALA A 164 -10.62 0.34 -1.44
CA ALA A 164 -11.68 0.20 -0.45
C ALA A 164 -13.06 0.56 -1.04
N LEU A 165 -13.13 1.63 -1.85
CA LEU A 165 -14.34 2.01 -2.59
C LEU A 165 -14.77 0.89 -3.55
N GLY A 166 -13.84 0.31 -4.31
CA GLY A 166 -14.14 -0.82 -5.18
C GLY A 166 -14.73 -2.00 -4.41
N GLY A 167 -14.16 -2.33 -3.25
CA GLY A 167 -14.68 -3.37 -2.36
C GLY A 167 -16.08 -3.05 -1.83
N ALA A 168 -16.35 -1.79 -1.45
CA ALA A 168 -17.66 -1.33 -0.99
C ALA A 168 -18.71 -1.39 -2.11
N LEU A 169 -18.37 -0.94 -3.32
CA LEU A 169 -19.26 -1.02 -4.50
C LEU A 169 -19.59 -2.47 -4.84
N PHE A 170 -18.60 -3.36 -4.78
CA PHE A 170 -18.80 -4.79 -5.02
C PHE A 170 -19.75 -5.42 -3.97
N SER A 171 -19.55 -5.10 -2.69
CA SER A 171 -20.31 -5.70 -1.59
C SER A 171 -21.71 -5.12 -1.43
N SER A 172 -21.91 -3.86 -1.78
CA SER A 172 -23.21 -3.18 -1.62
C SER A 172 -24.26 -3.57 -2.67
N GLY A 173 -23.84 -4.17 -3.78
CA GLY A 173 -24.72 -4.44 -4.92
C GLY A 173 -25.27 -3.17 -5.59
N LEU A 174 -24.71 -1.99 -5.31
CA LEU A 174 -25.19 -0.71 -5.87
C LEU A 174 -25.17 -0.66 -7.40
N LEU A 175 -24.34 -1.49 -8.01
CA LEU A 175 -24.21 -1.58 -9.46
C LEU A 175 -25.00 -2.77 -10.05
N ASN A 176 -25.68 -3.58 -9.24
CA ASN A 176 -26.48 -4.74 -9.67
C ASN A 176 -27.87 -4.33 -10.14
#